data_4666eae135b5df073ed8f82ac8ac550a
#
_entry.id   4666eae135b5df073ed8f82ac8ac550a
#
_cell.length_a   1.000
_cell.length_b   1.000
_cell.length_c   1.000
_cell.angle_alpha   90.00
_cell.angle_beta   90.00
_cell.angle_gamma   90.00
#
_symmetry.space_group_name_H-M   'P 1'
#
loop_
_entity.id
_entity.type
_entity.pdbx_description
1 polymer ?
#
loop_
_entity_poly.entity_id
_entity_poly.type
_entity_poly.pdbx_seq_one_letter_code
_entity_poly.pdbx_strand_id
1 'polypeptide(L)'
;MKTLITAIILLVGYSNLTVAQNPSVENEKFVFLNNGATVGMIIKSVLKADKQRLKLTDQQLPKARQVITNAVVKYNEGVKKLKASGMNQKKLRTLAVAVETEKVHEYKAILTNEQYTALVAQHMKMYPESKV
;
A
#
# COMPACT_ATOMS: atom_id res chain seq x y z
N MET A 1 -13.04 -25.75 23.65
CA MET A 1 -13.49 -24.44 23.13
C MET A 1 -12.35 -23.45 22.87
N LYS A 2 -11.34 -23.36 23.71
CA LYS A 2 -10.20 -22.46 23.51
C LYS A 2 -9.33 -22.81 22.28
N THR A 3 -9.23 -24.06 21.92
CA THR A 3 -8.45 -24.54 20.76
C THR A 3 -9.10 -24.26 19.41
N LEU A 4 -10.42 -24.18 19.33
CA LEU A 4 -11.16 -23.88 18.12
C LEU A 4 -11.05 -22.41 17.69
N ILE A 5 -10.99 -21.50 18.68
CA ILE A 5 -10.87 -20.06 18.43
C ILE A 5 -9.47 -19.72 17.88
N THR A 6 -8.45 -20.40 18.40
CA THR A 6 -7.07 -20.20 17.93
C THR A 6 -6.87 -20.68 16.49
N ALA A 7 -7.54 -21.77 16.10
CA ALA A 7 -7.47 -22.28 14.72
C ALA A 7 -8.14 -21.36 13.70
N ILE A 8 -9.24 -20.70 14.09
CA ILE A 8 -9.96 -19.78 13.20
C ILE A 8 -9.13 -18.49 12.96
N ILE A 9 -8.46 -17.99 13.98
CA ILE A 9 -7.60 -16.80 13.87
C ILE A 9 -6.39 -17.08 12.97
N LEU A 10 -5.83 -18.28 13.06
CA LEU A 10 -4.74 -18.71 12.19
C LEU A 10 -5.17 -18.81 10.72
N LEU A 11 -6.38 -19.30 10.45
CA LEU A 11 -6.92 -19.42 9.10
C LEU A 11 -7.16 -18.05 8.45
N VAL A 12 -7.65 -17.08 9.20
CA VAL A 12 -7.87 -15.72 8.71
C VAL A 12 -6.52 -15.01 8.43
N GLY A 13 -5.50 -15.27 9.25
CA GLY A 13 -4.16 -14.74 9.03
C GLY A 13 -3.51 -15.29 7.75
N TYR A 14 -3.71 -16.56 7.45
CA TYR A 14 -3.15 -17.19 6.25
C TYR A 14 -3.81 -16.71 4.96
N SER A 15 -5.11 -16.44 4.96
CA SER A 15 -5.81 -15.97 3.75
C SER A 15 -5.37 -14.57 3.33
N ASN A 16 -5.04 -13.70 4.27
CA ASN A 16 -4.55 -12.35 3.95
C ASN A 16 -3.11 -12.37 3.40
N LEU A 17 -2.27 -13.27 3.90
CA LEU A 17 -0.90 -13.43 3.39
C LEU A 17 -0.88 -13.99 1.95
N THR A 18 -1.82 -14.89 1.63
CA THR A 18 -1.89 -15.51 0.30
C THR A 18 -2.32 -14.51 -0.77
N VAL A 19 -3.24 -13.59 -0.45
CA VAL A 19 -3.70 -12.55 -1.40
C VAL A 19 -2.61 -11.52 -1.67
N ALA A 20 -1.83 -11.12 -0.65
CA ALA A 20 -0.75 -10.13 -0.77
C ALA A 20 0.47 -10.64 -1.56
N GLN A 21 0.61 -11.96 -1.73
CA GLN A 21 1.73 -12.62 -2.45
C GLN A 21 1.31 -13.23 -3.79
N ASN A 22 0.14 -12.87 -4.31
CA ASN A 22 -0.36 -13.42 -5.56
C ASN A 22 0.44 -12.88 -6.76
N PRO A 23 1.27 -13.70 -7.43
CA PRO A 23 2.11 -13.23 -8.53
C PRO A 23 1.32 -12.73 -9.73
N SER A 24 0.07 -13.17 -9.92
CA SER A 24 -0.78 -12.71 -11.02
C SER A 24 -1.14 -11.22 -10.91
N VAL A 25 -1.34 -10.72 -9.69
CA VAL A 25 -1.61 -9.29 -9.43
C VAL A 25 -0.38 -8.44 -9.76
N GLU A 26 0.81 -8.92 -9.44
CA GLU A 26 2.05 -8.20 -9.72
C GLU A 26 2.36 -8.11 -11.22
N ASN A 27 1.84 -9.03 -12.02
CA ASN A 27 2.00 -9.01 -13.48
C ASN A 27 1.01 -8.08 -14.20
N GLU A 28 0.01 -7.55 -13.50
CA GLU A 28 -0.92 -6.59 -14.09
C GLU A 28 -0.21 -5.30 -14.49
N LYS A 29 -0.72 -4.67 -15.56
CA LYS A 29 -0.23 -3.35 -15.98
C LYS A 29 -0.62 -2.30 -14.94
N PHE A 30 0.34 -1.44 -14.61
CA PHE A 30 0.11 -0.23 -13.83
C PHE A 30 -0.39 0.87 -14.77
N VAL A 31 -1.70 1.03 -14.83
CA VAL A 31 -2.36 1.80 -15.89
C VAL A 31 -2.17 3.31 -15.81
N PHE A 32 -1.77 3.84 -14.65
CA PHE A 32 -1.54 5.28 -14.48
C PHE A 32 -0.39 5.80 -15.34
N LEU A 33 0.73 5.07 -15.39
CA LEU A 33 1.92 5.51 -16.13
C LEU A 33 1.83 5.26 -17.64
N ASN A 34 1.04 4.30 -18.07
CA ASN A 34 0.87 3.93 -19.49
C ASN A 34 2.19 3.72 -20.25
N ASN A 35 3.19 3.17 -19.58
CA ASN A 35 4.56 2.96 -20.11
C ASN A 35 5.01 1.50 -20.07
N GLY A 36 4.08 0.56 -19.89
CA GLY A 36 4.39 -0.85 -19.79
C GLY A 36 4.85 -1.31 -18.39
N ALA A 37 4.91 -0.42 -17.41
CA ALA A 37 5.22 -0.80 -16.04
C ALA A 37 4.14 -1.73 -15.47
N THR A 38 4.56 -2.72 -14.69
CA THR A 38 3.66 -3.63 -13.97
C THR A 38 3.48 -3.19 -12.52
N VAL A 39 2.41 -3.66 -11.89
CA VAL A 39 2.16 -3.46 -10.45
C VAL A 39 3.37 -3.90 -9.63
N GLY A 40 3.96 -5.06 -9.95
CA GLY A 40 5.16 -5.56 -9.25
C GLY A 40 6.37 -4.65 -9.36
N MET A 41 6.59 -4.03 -10.52
CA MET A 41 7.67 -3.06 -10.71
C MET A 41 7.46 -1.81 -9.84
N ILE A 42 6.23 -1.34 -9.74
CA ILE A 42 5.89 -0.19 -8.88
C ILE A 42 6.07 -0.54 -7.40
N ILE A 43 5.58 -1.70 -6.96
CA ILE A 43 5.77 -2.19 -5.58
C ILE A 43 7.26 -2.21 -5.23
N LYS A 44 8.08 -2.77 -6.09
CA LYS A 44 9.53 -2.86 -5.89
C LYS A 44 10.19 -1.49 -5.76
N SER A 45 9.80 -0.56 -6.62
CA SER A 45 10.30 0.81 -6.62
C SER A 45 9.90 1.57 -5.35
N VAL A 46 8.64 1.48 -4.95
CA VAL A 46 8.13 2.12 -3.73
C VAL A 46 8.78 1.52 -2.48
N LEU A 47 8.93 0.20 -2.42
CA LEU A 47 9.58 -0.48 -1.29
C LEU A 47 11.04 -0.01 -1.13
N LYS A 48 11.77 0.11 -2.24
CA LYS A 48 13.14 0.63 -2.22
C LYS A 48 13.19 2.07 -1.68
N ALA A 49 12.28 2.92 -2.13
CA ALA A 49 12.19 4.30 -1.66
C ALA A 49 11.82 4.38 -0.18
N ASP A 50 10.83 3.62 0.27
CA ASP A 50 10.40 3.59 1.66
C ASP A 50 11.48 3.01 2.58
N LYS A 51 12.18 1.97 2.13
CA LYS A 51 13.33 1.41 2.86
C LYS A 51 14.39 2.46 3.17
N GLN A 52 14.75 3.26 2.17
CA GLN A 52 15.76 4.31 2.32
C GLN A 52 15.25 5.46 3.18
N ARG A 53 14.03 5.91 2.91
CA ARG A 53 13.42 7.08 3.53
C ARG A 53 13.10 6.87 5.01
N LEU A 54 12.57 5.69 5.35
CA LEU A 54 12.14 5.33 6.70
C LEU A 54 13.19 4.50 7.45
N LYS A 55 14.29 4.12 6.80
CA LYS A 55 15.31 3.24 7.36
C LYS A 55 14.72 1.92 7.85
N LEU A 56 13.92 1.26 7.00
CA LEU A 56 13.29 0.01 7.33
C LEU A 56 14.31 -1.09 7.60
N THR A 57 14.09 -1.86 8.66
CA THR A 57 14.90 -3.05 8.98
C THR A 57 14.51 -4.23 8.09
N ASP A 58 15.38 -5.23 8.00
CA ASP A 58 15.08 -6.46 7.25
C ASP A 58 13.83 -7.18 7.79
N GLN A 59 13.57 -7.08 9.10
CA GLN A 59 12.37 -7.65 9.70
C GLN A 59 11.09 -6.90 9.31
N GLN A 60 11.19 -5.61 9.05
CA GLN A 60 10.05 -4.78 8.63
C GLN A 60 9.72 -4.94 7.14
N LEU A 61 10.69 -5.32 6.30
CA LEU A 61 10.53 -5.35 4.85
C LEU A 61 9.37 -6.22 4.34
N PRO A 62 9.14 -7.46 4.83
CA PRO A 62 8.01 -8.26 4.34
C PRO A 62 6.65 -7.61 4.65
N LYS A 63 6.51 -7.02 5.83
CA LYS A 63 5.29 -6.32 6.23
C LYS A 63 5.09 -5.02 5.48
N ALA A 64 6.17 -4.26 5.29
CA ALA A 64 6.15 -3.04 4.48
C ALA A 64 5.75 -3.35 3.03
N ARG A 65 6.29 -4.44 2.45
CA ARG A 65 5.89 -4.88 1.11
C ARG A 65 4.39 -5.14 1.01
N GLN A 66 3.80 -5.75 2.03
CA GLN A 66 2.36 -6.01 2.06
C GLN A 66 1.54 -4.72 2.07
N VAL A 67 1.92 -3.75 2.90
CA VAL A 67 1.28 -2.42 2.96
C VAL A 67 1.36 -1.72 1.60
N ILE A 68 2.53 -1.72 0.98
CA ILE A 68 2.78 -1.11 -0.33
C ILE A 68 1.96 -1.82 -1.40
N THR A 69 1.93 -3.16 -1.39
CA THR A 69 1.13 -3.95 -2.34
C THR A 69 -0.34 -3.56 -2.29
N ASN A 70 -0.91 -3.46 -1.10
CA ASN A 70 -2.29 -3.05 -0.91
C ASN A 70 -2.55 -1.66 -1.49
N ALA A 71 -1.67 -0.71 -1.22
CA ALA A 71 -1.78 0.66 -1.72
C ALA A 71 -1.68 0.73 -3.26
N VAL A 72 -0.69 0.07 -3.85
CA VAL A 72 -0.46 0.08 -5.30
C VAL A 72 -1.64 -0.58 -6.03
N VAL A 73 -2.12 -1.72 -5.53
CA VAL A 73 -3.27 -2.42 -6.13
C VAL A 73 -4.53 -1.55 -6.05
N LYS A 74 -4.82 -0.95 -4.91
CA LYS A 74 -5.99 -0.07 -4.76
C LYS A 74 -5.92 1.14 -5.67
N TYR A 75 -4.74 1.76 -5.78
CA TYR A 75 -4.54 2.89 -6.68
C TYR A 75 -4.75 2.47 -8.14
N ASN A 76 -4.18 1.35 -8.55
CA ASN A 76 -4.32 0.82 -9.91
C ASN A 76 -5.79 0.55 -10.26
N GLU A 77 -6.53 -0.13 -9.37
CA GLU A 77 -7.95 -0.39 -9.54
C GLU A 77 -8.78 0.90 -9.59
N GLY A 78 -8.45 1.86 -8.73
CA GLY A 78 -9.09 3.17 -8.70
C GLY A 78 -8.88 3.94 -10.00
N VAL A 79 -7.67 3.93 -10.56
CA VAL A 79 -7.37 4.58 -11.85
C VAL A 79 -8.11 3.89 -12.99
N LYS A 80 -8.20 2.56 -13.01
CA LYS A 80 -9.00 1.83 -14.01
C LYS A 80 -10.47 2.29 -14.00
N LYS A 81 -11.06 2.42 -12.81
CA LYS A 81 -12.45 2.90 -12.65
C LYS A 81 -12.60 4.35 -13.13
N LEU A 82 -11.66 5.23 -12.81
CA LEU A 82 -11.68 6.62 -13.27
C LEU A 82 -11.54 6.73 -14.79
N LYS A 83 -10.68 5.91 -15.41
CA LYS A 83 -10.57 5.87 -16.87
C LYS A 83 -11.88 5.46 -17.56
N ALA A 84 -12.63 4.56 -16.94
CA ALA A 84 -13.92 4.09 -17.48
C ALA A 84 -15.04 5.12 -17.29
N SER A 85 -15.04 5.90 -16.20
CA SER A 85 -16.13 6.82 -15.83
C SER A 85 -15.84 8.31 -16.07
N GLY A 86 -14.64 8.65 -16.50
CA GLY A 86 -14.19 10.03 -16.68
C GLY A 86 -13.19 10.46 -15.62
N MET A 87 -11.93 10.65 -16.05
CA MET A 87 -10.82 11.00 -15.22
C MET A 87 -10.50 12.48 -15.29
N ASN A 88 -10.21 13.11 -14.15
CA ASN A 88 -9.68 14.47 -14.07
C ASN A 88 -8.71 14.59 -12.90
N GLN A 89 -7.98 15.71 -12.83
CA GLN A 89 -6.97 15.97 -11.81
C GLN A 89 -7.53 15.91 -10.38
N LYS A 90 -8.73 16.44 -10.16
CA LYS A 90 -9.37 16.44 -8.85
C LYS A 90 -9.69 15.04 -8.37
N LYS A 91 -10.24 14.20 -9.24
CA LYS A 91 -10.57 12.79 -8.93
C LYS A 91 -9.31 11.97 -8.67
N LEU A 92 -8.25 12.18 -9.47
CA LEU A 92 -6.95 11.53 -9.25
C LEU A 92 -6.35 11.95 -7.90
N ARG A 93 -6.41 13.23 -7.56
CA ARG A 93 -5.92 13.74 -6.27
C ARG A 93 -6.68 13.09 -5.11
N THR A 94 -8.00 13.05 -5.19
CA THR A 94 -8.86 12.42 -4.17
C THR A 94 -8.51 10.95 -3.98
N LEU A 95 -8.30 10.20 -5.08
CA LEU A 95 -7.88 8.81 -5.02
C LEU A 95 -6.52 8.65 -4.36
N ALA A 96 -5.54 9.46 -4.76
CA ALA A 96 -4.19 9.42 -4.21
C ALA A 96 -4.20 9.70 -2.70
N VAL A 97 -4.92 10.73 -2.25
CA VAL A 97 -5.05 11.07 -0.83
C VAL A 97 -5.66 9.91 -0.04
N ALA A 98 -6.73 9.30 -0.55
CA ALA A 98 -7.39 8.18 0.11
C ALA A 98 -6.47 6.97 0.25
N VAL A 99 -5.79 6.57 -0.82
CA VAL A 99 -4.89 5.41 -0.84
C VAL A 99 -3.66 5.67 0.06
N GLU A 100 -3.04 6.83 -0.05
CA GLU A 100 -1.85 7.17 0.74
C GLU A 100 -2.18 7.34 2.23
N THR A 101 -3.35 7.88 2.57
CA THR A 101 -3.81 7.98 3.96
C THR A 101 -3.99 6.60 4.59
N GLU A 102 -4.61 5.68 3.87
CA GLU A 102 -4.77 4.30 4.33
C GLU A 102 -3.41 3.60 4.50
N LYS A 103 -2.49 3.80 3.56
CA LYS A 103 -1.12 3.29 3.64
C LYS A 103 -0.42 3.76 4.92
N VAL A 104 -0.54 5.03 5.27
CA VAL A 104 0.03 5.58 6.52
C VAL A 104 -0.57 4.89 7.74
N HIS A 105 -1.89 4.70 7.78
CA HIS A 105 -2.55 3.99 8.87
C HIS A 105 -2.08 2.55 9.02
N GLU A 106 -1.92 1.83 7.92
CA GLU A 106 -1.41 0.46 7.94
C GLU A 106 0.04 0.38 8.42
N TYR A 107 0.87 1.34 8.05
CA TYR A 107 2.26 1.42 8.50
C TYR A 107 2.41 1.62 10.02
N LYS A 108 1.42 2.20 10.68
CA LYS A 108 1.48 2.46 12.13
C LYS A 108 1.76 1.21 12.95
N ALA A 109 1.22 0.06 12.55
CA ALA A 109 1.42 -1.22 13.24
C ALA A 109 2.82 -1.83 13.03
N ILE A 110 3.58 -1.33 12.05
CA ILE A 110 4.86 -1.92 11.60
C ILE A 110 6.04 -1.05 12.05
N LEU A 111 5.88 0.26 12.02
CA LEU A 111 6.94 1.23 12.23
C LEU A 111 7.18 1.51 13.71
N THR A 112 8.40 1.90 14.04
CA THR A 112 8.70 2.54 15.32
C THR A 112 8.02 3.92 15.38
N ASN A 113 7.90 4.49 16.58
CA ASN A 113 7.33 5.84 16.76
C ASN A 113 8.09 6.89 15.96
N GLU A 114 9.41 6.79 15.91
CA GLU A 114 10.25 7.72 15.12
C GLU A 114 10.00 7.59 13.63
N GLN A 115 9.97 6.36 13.11
CA GLN A 115 9.67 6.10 11.71
C GLN A 115 8.28 6.59 11.32
N TYR A 116 7.30 6.32 12.17
CA TYR A 116 5.91 6.75 11.93
C TYR A 116 5.77 8.27 11.93
N THR A 117 6.41 8.96 12.89
CA THR A 117 6.43 10.42 12.94
C THR A 117 7.02 11.02 11.67
N ALA A 118 8.14 10.45 11.18
CA ALA A 118 8.76 10.87 9.92
C ALA A 118 7.83 10.66 8.72
N LEU A 119 7.16 9.50 8.67
CA LEU A 119 6.20 9.18 7.60
C LEU A 119 5.02 10.17 7.58
N VAL A 120 4.42 10.43 8.73
CA VAL A 120 3.30 11.39 8.86
C VAL A 120 3.73 12.80 8.42
N ALA A 121 4.91 13.25 8.85
CA ALA A 121 5.43 14.56 8.46
C ALA A 121 5.60 14.70 6.94
N GLN A 122 6.13 13.67 6.29
CA GLN A 122 6.28 13.65 4.83
C GLN A 122 4.92 13.59 4.13
N HIS A 123 4.01 12.78 4.63
CA HIS A 123 2.67 12.63 4.08
C HIS A 123 1.90 13.96 4.14
N MET A 124 1.97 14.66 5.26
CA MET A 124 1.27 15.95 5.43
C MET A 124 1.83 17.08 4.56
N LYS A 125 3.10 16.99 4.17
CA LYS A 125 3.68 17.92 3.19
C LYS A 125 3.09 17.71 1.79
N MET A 126 2.89 16.45 1.39
CA MET A 126 2.35 16.11 0.08
C MET A 126 0.83 16.23 0.03
N TYR A 127 0.15 15.92 1.12
CA TYR A 127 -1.30 15.82 1.21
C TYR A 127 -1.83 16.55 2.46
N PRO A 128 -1.75 17.91 2.49
CA PRO A 128 -2.19 18.66 3.65
C PRO A 128 -3.68 18.53 3.97
N GLU A 129 -4.49 18.09 3.01
CA GLU A 129 -5.91 17.78 3.19
C GLU A 129 -6.17 16.41 3.85
N SER A 130 -5.15 15.59 4.04
CA SER A 130 -5.28 14.26 4.63
C SER A 130 -5.61 14.32 6.12
N LYS A 131 -6.37 13.32 6.57
CA LYS A 131 -6.77 13.16 7.98
C LYS A 131 -6.02 11.97 8.61
N VAL A 132 -4.71 12.13 8.79
CA VAL A 132 -3.88 11.11 9.45
C VAL A 132 -3.77 11.39 10.93
#